data_a6d0320db2903345ad9eb0d7a214ab3b
#
_entry.id   a6d0320db2903345ad9eb0d7a214ab3b
#
_cell.length_a   1.000
_cell.length_b   1.000
_cell.length_c   1.000
_cell.angle_alpha   90.00
_cell.angle_beta   90.00
_cell.angle_gamma   90.00
#
_symmetry.space_group_name_H-M   'P 1'
#
loop_
_entity.id
_entity.type
_entity.pdbx_description
1 polymer ?
#
loop_
_entity_poly.entity_id
_entity_poly.type
_entity_poly.pdbx_seq_one_letter_code
_entity_poly.pdbx_strand_id
1 'polypeptide(L)'
;FFKQKTAYEMLRSLVGSEMCIRDSNLSYGKEHLAIPGPSNIPQRVLQAMNQPSPNIYGEKIVEITHKVMKGIKNFANTSGSVLIYISNGHGVWEATLVNLFNEGDKILLCCNGHFGHQWGKIARRLKLNIEFLDVGFSKVIDPNKIESILKKDKMHEIKGVLTTYTDTSSSSKNNIKTFKQAINSAKHNALLIVDAIASFGCERIEMDPWGIDVLITASQKGLMTPPGLGYCIINKKVKKNTLSKIYKKSISPYWGWYSRLKPKKFYEIFAGTPPTSLLIGQLEAINMLEEEGRDNVFLRHKILSGMVWSCIEHLGSKGNSLKLNIQNESQRSNAVTTVFSKGFDFTKTREWISKQGGVELGVGLGFTSSELLGGKSVFRIGHMGHLNPHMILGVLSILEAGLSFNKIPHQSGGVTVANNYMLKMIKKINKSTSL
;
A
#
# COMPACT_ATOMS: atom_id res chain seq x y z
N PHE A 1 -48.89 23.69 -29.79
CA PHE A 1 -48.06 24.29 -30.86
C PHE A 1 -46.61 24.20 -30.43
N PHE A 2 -45.88 23.17 -30.85
CA PHE A 2 -44.41 23.10 -30.73
C PHE A 2 -43.83 23.94 -31.86
N LYS A 3 -43.18 25.05 -31.56
CA LYS A 3 -42.42 25.84 -32.51
C LYS A 3 -41.17 25.02 -32.90
N GLN A 4 -41.10 24.53 -34.13
CA GLN A 4 -39.89 23.95 -34.69
C GLN A 4 -38.78 25.01 -34.73
N LYS A 5 -37.63 24.72 -34.08
CA LYS A 5 -36.46 25.58 -34.17
C LYS A 5 -35.91 25.59 -35.57
N THR A 6 -35.59 26.76 -36.11
CA THR A 6 -34.98 26.91 -37.43
C THR A 6 -33.60 26.26 -37.49
N ALA A 7 -33.14 25.85 -38.65
CA ALA A 7 -31.78 25.30 -38.85
C ALA A 7 -30.68 26.23 -38.29
N TYR A 8 -30.92 27.55 -38.33
CA TYR A 8 -30.04 28.56 -37.75
C TYR A 8 -30.01 28.53 -36.20
N GLU A 9 -31.15 28.30 -35.55
CA GLU A 9 -31.25 28.16 -34.10
C GLU A 9 -30.63 26.82 -33.62
N MET A 10 -30.72 25.76 -34.44
CA MET A 10 -30.02 24.50 -34.17
C MET A 10 -28.52 24.64 -34.37
N LEU A 11 -28.04 25.34 -35.40
CA LEU A 11 -26.64 25.68 -35.62
C LEU A 11 -26.07 26.53 -34.46
N ARG A 12 -26.87 27.50 -33.98
CA ARG A 12 -26.48 28.35 -32.84
C ARG A 12 -26.41 27.56 -31.51
N SER A 13 -27.26 26.55 -31.35
CA SER A 13 -27.18 25.64 -30.20
C SER A 13 -25.97 24.68 -30.28
N LEU A 14 -25.56 24.30 -31.53
CA LEU A 14 -24.34 23.52 -31.77
C LEU A 14 -23.06 24.37 -31.56
N VAL A 15 -23.05 25.61 -32.05
CA VAL A 15 -21.96 26.57 -31.78
C VAL A 15 -21.89 26.94 -30.29
N GLY A 16 -23.05 27.00 -29.60
CA GLY A 16 -23.07 27.13 -28.13
C GLY A 16 -22.49 25.92 -27.41
N SER A 17 -22.61 24.70 -27.95
CA SER A 17 -21.96 23.50 -27.41
C SER A 17 -20.48 23.45 -27.73
N GLU A 18 -20.03 24.04 -28.85
CA GLU A 18 -18.61 24.21 -29.15
C GLU A 18 -17.94 25.27 -28.26
N MET A 19 -18.66 26.26 -27.74
CA MET A 19 -18.15 27.18 -26.73
C MET A 19 -18.02 26.51 -25.32
N CYS A 20 -18.69 25.37 -25.08
CA CYS A 20 -18.43 24.53 -23.89
C CYS A 20 -17.13 23.71 -24.00
N ILE A 21 -16.51 23.62 -25.19
CA ILE A 21 -15.15 23.08 -25.40
C ILE A 21 -14.08 24.00 -24.79
N ARG A 22 -14.42 25.19 -24.29
CA ARG A 22 -13.50 26.08 -23.57
C ARG A 22 -13.09 25.59 -22.17
N ASP A 23 -13.78 24.61 -21.61
CA ASP A 23 -13.23 23.80 -20.51
C ASP A 23 -12.46 22.61 -21.10
N SER A 24 -11.40 22.93 -21.87
CA SER A 24 -10.56 21.94 -22.53
C SER A 24 -9.95 21.02 -21.49
N ASN A 25 -10.54 19.83 -21.39
CA ASN A 25 -10.02 18.75 -20.60
C ASN A 25 -8.94 18.05 -21.44
N LEU A 26 -7.66 18.18 -21.07
CA LEU A 26 -6.53 17.57 -21.77
C LEU A 26 -6.28 16.13 -21.33
N SER A 27 -7.06 15.59 -20.37
CA SER A 27 -6.87 14.25 -19.82
C SER A 27 -7.36 13.10 -20.71
N TYR A 28 -7.88 13.40 -21.92
CA TYR A 28 -8.27 12.38 -22.88
C TYR A 28 -7.04 11.59 -23.37
N GLY A 29 -6.72 10.53 -22.67
CA GLY A 29 -5.57 9.67 -22.90
C GLY A 29 -5.54 8.58 -21.86
N LYS A 30 -4.39 7.96 -21.66
CA LYS A 30 -4.23 6.97 -20.60
C LYS A 30 -4.05 7.67 -19.25
N GLU A 31 -5.04 7.55 -18.40
CA GLU A 31 -4.97 8.03 -17.01
C GLU A 31 -3.83 7.35 -16.22
N HIS A 32 -3.16 8.13 -15.38
CA HIS A 32 -2.11 7.65 -14.49
C HIS A 32 -2.53 7.76 -13.02
N LEU A 33 -2.68 6.61 -12.38
CA LEU A 33 -2.99 6.55 -10.95
C LEU A 33 -1.72 6.74 -10.13
N ALA A 34 -1.46 7.95 -9.67
CA ALA A 34 -0.43 8.27 -8.70
C ALA A 34 -0.98 8.32 -7.25
N ILE A 35 -2.11 7.65 -7.02
CA ILE A 35 -2.68 7.42 -5.68
C ILE A 35 -1.94 6.26 -4.97
N PRO A 36 -1.96 6.21 -3.62
CA PRO A 36 -1.34 5.10 -2.88
C PRO A 36 -2.17 3.79 -2.94
N GLY A 37 -2.56 3.41 -4.14
CA GLY A 37 -3.37 2.23 -4.45
C GLY A 37 -4.88 2.48 -4.47
N PRO A 38 -5.59 1.75 -5.37
CA PRO A 38 -5.02 0.71 -6.26
C PRO A 38 -3.90 1.23 -7.15
N SER A 39 -2.87 0.42 -7.39
CA SER A 39 -1.76 0.77 -8.28
C SER A 39 -2.14 0.57 -9.76
N ASN A 40 -1.37 1.16 -10.67
CA ASN A 40 -1.53 0.90 -12.10
C ASN A 40 -1.32 -0.59 -12.40
N ILE A 41 -2.26 -1.18 -13.13
CA ILE A 41 -2.20 -2.59 -13.50
C ILE A 41 -1.45 -2.71 -14.83
N PRO A 42 -0.38 -3.54 -14.92
CA PRO A 42 0.35 -3.77 -16.16
C PRO A 42 -0.55 -4.34 -17.26
N GLN A 43 -0.29 -3.97 -18.51
CA GLN A 43 -1.04 -4.50 -19.67
C GLN A 43 -0.94 -6.03 -19.76
N ARG A 44 0.22 -6.62 -19.46
CA ARG A 44 0.41 -8.09 -19.40
C ARG A 44 -0.54 -8.75 -18.41
N VAL A 45 -0.73 -8.16 -17.25
CA VAL A 45 -1.65 -8.65 -16.21
C VAL A 45 -3.10 -8.59 -16.70
N LEU A 46 -3.51 -7.46 -17.30
CA LEU A 46 -4.86 -7.32 -17.87
C LEU A 46 -5.11 -8.34 -18.99
N GLN A 47 -4.15 -8.55 -19.88
CA GLN A 47 -4.23 -9.56 -20.93
C GLN A 47 -4.32 -10.98 -20.38
N ALA A 48 -3.53 -11.31 -19.35
CA ALA A 48 -3.59 -12.60 -18.69
C ALA A 48 -4.97 -12.86 -18.05
N MET A 49 -5.60 -11.83 -17.50
CA MET A 49 -6.94 -11.93 -16.91
C MET A 49 -8.07 -12.06 -17.94
N ASN A 50 -7.84 -11.58 -19.17
CA ASN A 50 -8.84 -11.57 -20.24
C ASN A 50 -8.91 -12.92 -20.97
N GLN A 51 -9.32 -13.97 -20.25
CA GLN A 51 -9.54 -15.30 -20.80
C GLN A 51 -10.71 -16.00 -20.11
N PRO A 52 -11.33 -16.99 -20.74
CA PRO A 52 -12.36 -17.80 -20.09
C PRO A 52 -11.87 -18.44 -18.79
N SER A 53 -12.77 -18.53 -17.81
CA SER A 53 -12.44 -19.19 -16.55
C SER A 53 -12.08 -20.66 -16.79
N PRO A 54 -10.96 -21.15 -16.24
CA PRO A 54 -10.63 -22.56 -16.31
C PRO A 54 -11.60 -23.38 -15.44
N ASN A 55 -11.63 -24.68 -15.69
CA ASN A 55 -12.33 -25.61 -14.81
C ASN A 55 -11.74 -25.51 -13.40
N ILE A 56 -12.59 -25.16 -12.42
CA ILE A 56 -12.19 -24.98 -11.01
C ILE A 56 -11.79 -26.29 -10.30
N TYR A 57 -12.10 -27.42 -10.89
CA TYR A 57 -11.69 -28.78 -10.42
C TYR A 57 -10.47 -29.31 -11.17
N GLY A 58 -9.98 -28.59 -12.19
CA GLY A 58 -8.87 -28.99 -13.03
C GLY A 58 -7.51 -28.67 -12.43
N GLU A 59 -6.49 -29.39 -12.87
CA GLU A 59 -5.10 -29.25 -12.40
C GLU A 59 -4.53 -27.84 -12.65
N LYS A 60 -4.91 -27.18 -13.77
CA LYS A 60 -4.41 -25.87 -14.16
C LYS A 60 -4.60 -24.81 -13.06
N ILE A 61 -5.77 -24.70 -12.45
CA ILE A 61 -6.04 -23.69 -11.41
C ILE A 61 -5.35 -24.04 -10.09
N VAL A 62 -5.19 -25.31 -9.80
CA VAL A 62 -4.42 -25.80 -8.64
C VAL A 62 -2.95 -25.37 -8.78
N GLU A 63 -2.34 -25.61 -9.94
CA GLU A 63 -0.98 -25.26 -10.25
C GLU A 63 -0.77 -23.73 -10.17
N ILE A 64 -1.66 -22.93 -10.78
CA ILE A 64 -1.63 -21.47 -10.72
C ILE A 64 -1.63 -21.02 -9.27
N THR A 65 -2.54 -21.55 -8.44
CA THR A 65 -2.64 -21.18 -7.03
C THR A 65 -1.36 -21.49 -6.26
N HIS A 66 -0.77 -22.65 -6.48
CA HIS A 66 0.49 -23.04 -5.84
C HIS A 66 1.66 -22.13 -6.28
N LYS A 67 1.73 -21.78 -7.57
CA LYS A 67 2.74 -20.82 -8.08
C LYS A 67 2.57 -19.44 -7.46
N VAL A 68 1.32 -18.93 -7.35
CA VAL A 68 1.04 -17.69 -6.66
C VAL A 68 1.51 -17.75 -5.20
N MET A 69 1.16 -18.80 -4.46
CA MET A 69 1.61 -18.97 -3.07
C MET A 69 3.13 -19.02 -2.97
N LYS A 70 3.81 -19.71 -3.89
CA LYS A 70 5.28 -19.80 -3.94
C LYS A 70 5.91 -18.43 -4.17
N GLY A 71 5.42 -17.66 -5.16
CA GLY A 71 5.93 -16.33 -5.44
C GLY A 71 5.76 -15.37 -4.25
N ILE A 72 4.59 -15.37 -3.60
CA ILE A 72 4.35 -14.60 -2.38
C ILE A 72 5.34 -14.99 -1.26
N LYS A 73 5.60 -16.29 -1.06
CA LYS A 73 6.60 -16.77 -0.09
C LYS A 73 8.00 -16.27 -0.40
N ASN A 74 8.41 -16.33 -1.67
CA ASN A 74 9.73 -15.87 -2.13
C ASN A 74 9.89 -14.36 -1.83
N PHE A 75 8.89 -13.55 -2.16
CA PHE A 75 8.93 -12.11 -1.89
C PHE A 75 8.92 -11.78 -0.39
N ALA A 76 8.24 -12.57 0.44
CA ALA A 76 8.26 -12.41 1.89
C ALA A 76 9.56 -12.93 2.53
N ASN A 77 10.38 -13.67 1.82
CA ASN A 77 11.52 -14.42 2.33
C ASN A 77 11.15 -15.26 3.57
N THR A 78 10.26 -16.24 3.35
CA THR A 78 9.76 -17.09 4.42
C THR A 78 9.64 -18.55 4.00
N SER A 79 9.91 -19.45 4.94
CA SER A 79 9.59 -20.86 4.87
C SER A 79 8.17 -21.20 5.37
N GLY A 80 7.41 -20.19 5.79
CA GLY A 80 6.07 -20.28 6.35
C GLY A 80 4.99 -20.73 5.37
N SER A 81 3.74 -20.41 5.65
CA SER A 81 2.58 -20.72 4.80
C SER A 81 1.82 -19.47 4.39
N VAL A 82 1.31 -19.46 3.17
CA VAL A 82 0.47 -18.40 2.61
C VAL A 82 -0.98 -18.84 2.63
N LEU A 83 -1.85 -17.99 3.12
CA LEU A 83 -3.30 -18.13 3.13
C LEU A 83 -3.86 -17.06 2.20
N ILE A 84 -4.69 -17.46 1.25
CA ILE A 84 -5.31 -16.56 0.26
C ILE A 84 -6.78 -16.34 0.62
N TYR A 85 -7.23 -15.10 0.53
CA TYR A 85 -8.61 -14.69 0.74
C TYR A 85 -9.15 -13.93 -0.46
N ILE A 86 -10.41 -14.12 -0.76
CA ILE A 86 -11.15 -13.24 -1.67
C ILE A 86 -11.56 -12.02 -0.84
N SER A 87 -10.66 -11.06 -0.76
CA SER A 87 -10.85 -9.86 0.05
C SER A 87 -9.84 -8.78 -0.30
N ASN A 88 -10.01 -7.60 0.27
CA ASN A 88 -8.99 -6.57 0.36
C ASN A 88 -8.22 -6.68 1.69
N GLY A 89 -7.33 -5.71 1.96
CA GLY A 89 -6.53 -5.69 3.19
C GLY A 89 -7.34 -5.68 4.48
N HIS A 90 -8.49 -4.99 4.53
CA HIS A 90 -9.34 -4.93 5.72
C HIS A 90 -9.88 -6.32 6.10
N GLY A 91 -10.29 -7.13 5.11
CA GLY A 91 -10.73 -8.50 5.37
C GLY A 91 -9.61 -9.38 5.93
N VAL A 92 -8.36 -9.19 5.47
CA VAL A 92 -7.22 -9.95 6.00
C VAL A 92 -6.83 -9.48 7.40
N TRP A 93 -7.03 -8.20 7.75
CA TRP A 93 -6.89 -7.74 9.14
C TRP A 93 -7.85 -8.49 10.06
N GLU A 94 -9.13 -8.55 9.69
CA GLU A 94 -10.14 -9.26 10.45
C GLU A 94 -9.81 -10.76 10.53
N ALA A 95 -9.48 -11.39 9.40
CA ALA A 95 -9.08 -12.80 9.34
C ALA A 95 -7.91 -13.10 10.30
N THR A 96 -6.93 -12.21 10.37
CA THR A 96 -5.79 -12.39 11.28
C THR A 96 -6.22 -12.33 12.74
N LEU A 97 -7.04 -11.36 13.10
CA LEU A 97 -7.48 -11.18 14.49
C LEU A 97 -8.34 -12.35 14.99
N VAL A 98 -9.32 -12.80 14.20
CA VAL A 98 -10.24 -13.88 14.61
C VAL A 98 -9.57 -15.26 14.70
N ASN A 99 -8.42 -15.45 14.06
CA ASN A 99 -7.66 -16.70 14.14
C ASN A 99 -6.59 -16.72 15.26
N LEU A 100 -6.13 -15.55 15.70
CA LEU A 100 -5.07 -15.45 16.70
C LEU A 100 -5.58 -15.15 18.10
N PHE A 101 -6.69 -14.41 18.20
CA PHE A 101 -7.16 -13.86 19.47
C PHE A 101 -8.61 -14.28 19.77
N ASN A 102 -8.93 -14.29 21.06
CA ASN A 102 -10.26 -14.46 21.58
C ASN A 102 -10.82 -13.13 22.08
N GLU A 103 -12.12 -13.03 22.24
CA GLU A 103 -12.74 -11.93 22.96
C GLU A 103 -12.07 -11.75 24.33
N GLY A 104 -11.71 -10.52 24.68
CA GLY A 104 -11.01 -10.16 25.92
C GLY A 104 -9.48 -10.27 25.86
N ASP A 105 -8.90 -10.93 24.84
CA ASP A 105 -7.43 -10.97 24.71
C ASP A 105 -6.84 -9.55 24.53
N LYS A 106 -5.70 -9.29 25.17
CA LYS A 106 -5.01 -8.00 25.10
C LYS A 106 -3.97 -7.99 23.99
N ILE A 107 -3.95 -6.88 23.22
CA ILE A 107 -2.98 -6.62 22.16
C ILE A 107 -2.35 -5.24 22.34
N LEU A 108 -1.08 -5.09 21.92
CA LEU A 108 -0.41 -3.81 21.77
C LEU A 108 -0.50 -3.38 20.31
N LEU A 109 -1.17 -2.27 20.04
CA LEU A 109 -1.32 -1.72 18.71
C LEU A 109 -0.46 -0.48 18.54
N CYS A 110 0.58 -0.58 17.70
CA CYS A 110 1.51 0.49 17.40
C CYS A 110 1.03 1.27 16.16
N CYS A 111 0.58 2.51 16.39
CA CYS A 111 -0.03 3.37 15.37
C CYS A 111 0.84 4.58 15.03
N ASN A 112 0.99 4.85 13.73
CA ASN A 112 1.61 6.05 13.20
C ASN A 112 0.93 6.55 11.92
N GLY A 113 -0.37 6.26 11.79
CA GLY A 113 -1.18 6.69 10.68
C GLY A 113 -2.61 6.15 10.74
N HIS A 114 -3.39 6.51 9.74
CA HIS A 114 -4.83 6.20 9.66
C HIS A 114 -5.11 4.69 9.64
N PHE A 115 -4.29 3.90 8.92
CA PHE A 115 -4.56 2.47 8.74
C PHE A 115 -4.31 1.67 10.02
N GLY A 116 -3.31 2.04 10.83
CA GLY A 116 -3.15 1.51 12.17
C GLY A 116 -4.41 1.72 13.03
N HIS A 117 -4.96 2.94 13.03
CA HIS A 117 -6.20 3.24 13.75
C HIS A 117 -7.42 2.47 13.22
N GLN A 118 -7.55 2.28 11.89
CA GLN A 118 -8.65 1.50 11.32
C GLN A 118 -8.55 0.03 11.74
N TRP A 119 -7.36 -0.54 11.77
CA TRP A 119 -7.15 -1.90 12.27
C TRP A 119 -7.54 -2.02 13.75
N GLY A 120 -7.20 -1.03 14.56
CA GLY A 120 -7.65 -0.92 15.94
C GLY A 120 -9.18 -0.87 16.10
N LYS A 121 -9.89 -0.18 15.19
CA LYS A 121 -11.37 -0.18 15.20
C LYS A 121 -11.95 -1.57 14.95
N ILE A 122 -11.36 -2.36 14.03
CA ILE A 122 -11.77 -3.74 13.79
C ILE A 122 -11.51 -4.59 15.05
N ALA A 123 -10.29 -4.49 15.62
CA ALA A 123 -9.95 -5.22 16.84
C ALA A 123 -10.91 -4.91 18.01
N ARG A 124 -11.29 -3.64 18.17
CA ARG A 124 -12.26 -3.25 19.21
C ARG A 124 -13.67 -3.83 18.96
N ARG A 125 -14.12 -3.88 17.70
CA ARG A 125 -15.41 -4.52 17.35
C ARG A 125 -15.39 -6.04 17.61
N LEU A 126 -14.22 -6.65 17.52
CA LEU A 126 -14.01 -8.05 17.90
C LEU A 126 -13.79 -8.22 19.41
N LYS A 127 -14.04 -7.17 20.20
CA LYS A 127 -13.95 -7.11 21.67
C LYS A 127 -12.56 -7.48 22.21
N LEU A 128 -11.50 -7.11 21.49
CA LEU A 128 -10.14 -7.20 21.99
C LEU A 128 -9.82 -6.01 22.90
N ASN A 129 -9.04 -6.23 23.94
CA ASN A 129 -8.48 -5.20 24.79
C ASN A 129 -7.24 -4.61 24.12
N ILE A 130 -7.28 -3.30 23.81
CA ILE A 130 -6.22 -2.65 23.03
C ILE A 130 -5.45 -1.69 23.90
N GLU A 131 -4.16 -1.95 24.06
CA GLU A 131 -3.18 -0.97 24.49
C GLU A 131 -2.63 -0.24 23.28
N PHE A 132 -2.78 1.10 23.25
CA PHE A 132 -2.33 1.91 22.10
C PHE A 132 -0.97 2.52 22.37
N LEU A 133 -0.03 2.30 21.45
CA LEU A 133 1.18 3.09 21.30
C LEU A 133 1.01 3.98 20.05
N ASP A 134 0.40 5.14 20.21
CA ASP A 134 0.17 6.10 19.15
C ASP A 134 1.23 7.20 19.19
N VAL A 135 1.92 7.42 18.07
CA VAL A 135 2.97 8.45 17.94
C VAL A 135 2.59 9.58 17.00
N GLY A 136 1.34 9.59 16.54
CA GLY A 136 0.84 10.53 15.52
C GLY A 136 1.37 10.20 14.13
N PHE A 137 1.02 11.06 13.16
CA PHE A 137 1.20 10.74 11.73
C PHE A 137 2.57 11.17 11.15
N SER A 138 3.40 11.87 11.92
CA SER A 138 4.68 12.40 11.41
C SER A 138 5.91 11.74 12.04
N LYS A 139 5.73 10.64 12.75
CA LYS A 139 6.79 9.92 13.45
C LYS A 139 6.70 8.42 13.19
N VAL A 140 7.83 7.73 13.35
CA VAL A 140 7.89 6.26 13.41
C VAL A 140 7.82 5.79 14.86
N ILE A 141 7.44 4.53 15.03
CA ILE A 141 7.38 3.89 16.35
C ILE A 141 8.79 3.67 16.90
N ASP A 142 9.04 4.13 18.14
CA ASP A 142 10.26 3.85 18.87
C ASP A 142 10.19 2.45 19.49
N PRO A 143 11.09 1.51 19.12
CA PRO A 143 11.10 0.16 19.65
C PRO A 143 11.36 0.12 21.17
N ASN A 144 12.05 1.10 21.75
CA ASN A 144 12.26 1.18 23.20
C ASN A 144 10.94 1.36 23.98
N LYS A 145 9.95 2.03 23.36
CA LYS A 145 8.62 2.14 23.96
C LYS A 145 7.89 0.81 23.96
N ILE A 146 8.02 0.02 22.87
CA ILE A 146 7.46 -1.34 22.82
C ILE A 146 8.10 -2.20 23.93
N GLU A 147 9.43 -2.19 24.05
CA GLU A 147 10.15 -2.93 25.06
C GLU A 147 9.71 -2.52 26.49
N SER A 148 9.58 -1.22 26.74
CA SER A 148 9.16 -0.69 28.04
C SER A 148 7.75 -1.15 28.43
N ILE A 149 6.80 -1.14 27.47
CA ILE A 149 5.43 -1.60 27.69
C ILE A 149 5.43 -3.10 28.00
N LEU A 150 6.13 -3.89 27.19
CA LEU A 150 6.18 -5.35 27.37
C LEU A 150 6.92 -5.77 28.67
N LYS A 151 7.94 -5.04 29.10
CA LYS A 151 8.61 -5.27 30.39
C LYS A 151 7.69 -5.02 31.59
N LYS A 152 6.69 -4.14 31.46
CA LYS A 152 5.69 -3.89 32.51
C LYS A 152 4.62 -4.98 32.55
N ASP A 153 4.34 -5.64 31.43
CA ASP A 153 3.37 -6.74 31.32
C ASP A 153 3.97 -8.07 31.85
N LYS A 154 4.13 -8.15 33.17
CA LYS A 154 4.74 -9.32 33.85
C LYS A 154 3.93 -10.60 33.70
N MET A 155 2.61 -10.48 33.51
CA MET A 155 1.69 -11.62 33.35
C MET A 155 1.60 -12.09 31.93
N HIS A 156 2.25 -11.43 30.96
CA HIS A 156 2.20 -11.72 29.54
C HIS A 156 0.76 -11.72 29.01
N GLU A 157 -0.03 -10.75 29.43
CA GLU A 157 -1.41 -10.57 28.97
C GLU A 157 -1.47 -10.12 27.50
N ILE A 158 -0.48 -9.32 27.06
CA ILE A 158 -0.38 -8.87 25.67
C ILE A 158 -0.01 -10.07 24.79
N LYS A 159 -0.96 -10.53 23.96
CA LYS A 159 -0.78 -11.70 23.09
C LYS A 159 -0.11 -11.36 21.76
N GLY A 160 -0.20 -10.12 21.31
CA GLY A 160 0.38 -9.68 20.05
C GLY A 160 0.74 -8.20 20.01
N VAL A 161 1.81 -7.90 19.27
CA VAL A 161 2.23 -6.53 18.88
C VAL A 161 1.88 -6.36 17.42
N LEU A 162 0.94 -5.46 17.13
CA LEU A 162 0.43 -5.17 15.80
C LEU A 162 0.99 -3.85 15.31
N THR A 163 1.43 -3.79 14.05
CA THR A 163 1.94 -2.56 13.45
C THR A 163 1.79 -2.57 11.93
N THR A 164 1.73 -1.40 11.31
CA THR A 164 1.95 -1.24 9.87
C THR A 164 3.46 -1.13 9.59
N TYR A 165 3.96 -1.81 8.55
CA TYR A 165 5.33 -1.55 8.09
C TYR A 165 5.41 -0.16 7.47
N THR A 166 4.48 0.13 6.55
CA THR A 166 4.25 1.48 6.01
C THR A 166 2.77 1.82 6.18
N ASP A 167 2.47 2.92 6.85
CA ASP A 167 1.11 3.47 6.81
C ASP A 167 0.98 4.42 5.63
N THR A 168 0.07 4.11 4.69
CA THR A 168 -0.10 4.89 3.45
C THR A 168 -0.66 6.28 3.66
N SER A 169 -1.22 6.60 4.83
CA SER A 169 -1.68 7.96 5.13
C SER A 169 -0.52 8.87 5.51
N SER A 170 0.38 8.37 6.34
CA SER A 170 1.53 9.13 6.85
C SER A 170 2.79 9.00 6.00
N SER A 171 2.88 7.96 5.16
CA SER A 171 4.09 7.54 4.43
C SER A 171 5.29 7.21 5.32
N SER A 172 5.04 6.95 6.61
CA SER A 172 6.07 6.53 7.56
C SER A 172 6.41 5.05 7.38
N LYS A 173 7.70 4.73 7.48
CA LYS A 173 8.24 3.38 7.41
C LYS A 173 8.88 3.00 8.74
N ASN A 174 8.31 2.02 9.43
CA ASN A 174 8.83 1.49 10.68
C ASN A 174 9.99 0.51 10.44
N ASN A 175 10.94 0.43 11.35
CA ASN A 175 12.00 -0.59 11.30
C ASN A 175 11.53 -1.89 12.00
N ILE A 176 10.87 -2.76 11.25
CA ILE A 176 10.22 -3.97 11.79
C ILE A 176 11.19 -4.91 12.49
N LYS A 177 12.44 -5.03 12.01
CA LYS A 177 13.47 -5.85 12.66
C LYS A 177 13.68 -5.46 14.12
N THR A 178 13.67 -4.16 14.42
CA THR A 178 13.88 -3.67 15.80
C THR A 178 12.69 -3.94 16.72
N PHE A 179 11.48 -4.14 16.17
CA PHE A 179 10.30 -4.50 16.97
C PHE A 179 10.43 -5.92 17.55
N LYS A 180 10.91 -6.87 16.74
CA LYS A 180 11.19 -8.23 17.26
C LYS A 180 12.31 -8.23 18.27
N GLN A 181 13.33 -7.40 18.05
CA GLN A 181 14.40 -7.21 19.05
C GLN A 181 13.85 -6.68 20.37
N ALA A 182 12.95 -5.69 20.35
CA ALA A 182 12.29 -5.14 21.54
C ALA A 182 11.45 -6.21 22.30
N ILE A 183 10.68 -7.03 21.55
CA ILE A 183 9.93 -8.15 22.14
C ILE A 183 10.87 -9.16 22.81
N ASN A 184 11.97 -9.52 22.15
CA ASN A 184 12.95 -10.46 22.68
C ASN A 184 13.70 -9.89 23.90
N SER A 185 14.10 -8.61 23.86
CA SER A 185 14.76 -7.93 25.01
C SER A 185 13.86 -7.82 26.24
N ALA A 186 12.54 -7.69 26.01
CA ALA A 186 11.54 -7.75 27.06
C ALA A 186 11.31 -9.20 27.58
N LYS A 187 11.92 -10.22 26.98
CA LYS A 187 11.66 -11.65 27.21
C LYS A 187 10.16 -11.99 27.11
N HIS A 188 9.47 -11.35 26.19
CA HIS A 188 8.04 -11.44 26.05
C HIS A 188 7.65 -12.41 24.93
N ASN A 189 6.51 -13.12 25.07
CA ASN A 189 6.06 -14.14 24.11
C ASN A 189 5.02 -13.63 23.10
N ALA A 190 4.73 -12.32 23.07
CA ALA A 190 3.79 -11.71 22.13
C ALA A 190 4.20 -11.99 20.69
N LEU A 191 3.20 -12.25 19.84
CA LEU A 191 3.40 -12.40 18.40
C LEU A 191 3.67 -11.03 17.75
N LEU A 192 4.58 -10.97 16.78
CA LEU A 192 4.78 -9.81 15.94
C LEU A 192 3.93 -9.95 14.67
N ILE A 193 2.94 -9.08 14.50
CA ILE A 193 1.98 -9.09 13.42
C ILE A 193 2.12 -7.80 12.62
N VAL A 194 2.47 -7.92 11.34
CA VAL A 194 2.86 -6.80 10.51
C VAL A 194 1.92 -6.65 9.31
N ASP A 195 1.29 -5.50 9.21
CA ASP A 195 0.63 -5.08 7.98
C ASP A 195 1.68 -4.53 7.01
N ALA A 196 1.90 -5.26 5.93
CA ALA A 196 2.76 -4.89 4.82
C ALA A 196 1.97 -4.59 3.54
N ILE A 197 0.67 -4.27 3.63
CA ILE A 197 -0.19 -4.05 2.46
C ILE A 197 0.42 -3.01 1.53
N ALA A 198 0.91 -1.89 2.06
CA ALA A 198 1.51 -0.84 1.25
C ALA A 198 2.95 -1.14 0.80
N SER A 199 3.70 -1.88 1.61
CA SER A 199 5.14 -2.08 1.45
C SER A 199 5.52 -3.35 0.68
N PHE A 200 4.64 -4.37 0.65
CA PHE A 200 4.91 -5.62 -0.05
C PHE A 200 5.08 -5.39 -1.55
N GLY A 201 6.18 -5.87 -2.11
CA GLY A 201 6.56 -5.60 -3.51
C GLY A 201 7.20 -4.22 -3.75
N CYS A 202 7.36 -3.37 -2.71
CA CYS A 202 8.00 -2.06 -2.81
C CYS A 202 9.18 -1.90 -1.86
N GLU A 203 9.09 -2.49 -0.67
CA GLU A 203 10.10 -2.45 0.38
C GLU A 203 10.68 -3.85 0.60
N ARG A 204 11.95 -3.90 1.02
CA ARG A 204 12.54 -5.15 1.43
C ARG A 204 11.83 -5.70 2.68
N ILE A 205 11.39 -6.95 2.58
CA ILE A 205 10.80 -7.71 3.69
C ILE A 205 11.56 -9.03 3.82
N GLU A 206 12.02 -9.32 5.03
CA GLU A 206 12.73 -10.54 5.39
C GLU A 206 11.98 -11.19 6.55
N MET A 207 10.84 -11.84 6.26
CA MET A 207 9.89 -12.28 7.28
C MET A 207 10.53 -13.20 8.32
N ASP A 208 11.20 -14.28 7.89
CA ASP A 208 11.84 -15.20 8.83
C ASP A 208 13.07 -14.57 9.53
N PRO A 209 14.02 -13.90 8.79
CA PRO A 209 15.15 -13.23 9.44
C PRO A 209 14.78 -12.09 10.40
N TRP A 210 13.67 -11.40 10.15
CA TRP A 210 13.19 -10.35 11.08
C TRP A 210 12.32 -10.90 12.20
N GLY A 211 11.99 -12.20 12.17
CA GLY A 211 11.18 -12.86 13.19
C GLY A 211 9.73 -12.41 13.20
N ILE A 212 9.17 -12.05 12.04
CA ILE A 212 7.75 -11.72 11.90
C ILE A 212 6.94 -13.01 12.04
N ASP A 213 5.93 -12.99 12.91
CA ASP A 213 5.09 -14.16 13.15
C ASP A 213 3.95 -14.24 12.13
N VAL A 214 3.34 -13.10 11.79
CA VAL A 214 2.29 -12.96 10.77
C VAL A 214 2.53 -11.71 9.93
N LEU A 215 2.49 -11.86 8.61
CA LEU A 215 2.62 -10.78 7.63
C LEU A 215 1.35 -10.71 6.77
N ILE A 216 0.83 -9.51 6.58
CA ILE A 216 -0.42 -9.26 5.86
C ILE A 216 -0.12 -8.43 4.62
N THR A 217 -0.69 -8.81 3.46
CA THR A 217 -0.64 -8.00 2.24
C THR A 217 -1.89 -8.17 1.37
N ALA A 218 -1.97 -7.42 0.27
CA ALA A 218 -3.09 -7.45 -0.65
C ALA A 218 -2.65 -7.12 -2.09
N SER A 219 -3.45 -7.57 -3.06
CA SER A 219 -3.12 -7.58 -4.48
C SER A 219 -2.96 -6.22 -5.15
N GLN A 220 -3.70 -5.20 -4.68
CA GLN A 220 -3.86 -3.90 -5.37
C GLN A 220 -2.76 -2.87 -5.06
N LYS A 221 -1.63 -3.29 -4.54
CA LYS A 221 -0.49 -2.45 -4.17
C LYS A 221 0.74 -2.83 -5.00
N GLY A 222 1.88 -3.10 -4.38
CA GLY A 222 3.08 -3.53 -5.09
C GLY A 222 2.94 -4.84 -5.86
N LEU A 223 1.89 -5.63 -5.62
CA LEU A 223 1.55 -6.84 -6.37
C LEU A 223 0.80 -6.58 -7.69
N MET A 224 0.49 -5.34 -8.04
CA MET A 224 0.08 -4.86 -9.38
C MET A 224 -1.14 -5.55 -10.00
N THR A 225 -2.08 -6.06 -9.19
CA THR A 225 -3.33 -6.66 -9.67
C THR A 225 -4.54 -5.92 -9.11
N PRO A 226 -5.75 -6.12 -9.64
CA PRO A 226 -6.95 -5.51 -9.08
C PRO A 226 -7.14 -5.87 -7.60
N PRO A 227 -7.85 -5.05 -6.81
CA PRO A 227 -8.29 -5.44 -5.49
C PRO A 227 -9.17 -6.68 -5.57
N GLY A 228 -8.99 -7.62 -4.63
CA GLY A 228 -9.79 -8.86 -4.58
C GLY A 228 -9.03 -10.06 -4.01
N LEU A 229 -7.70 -9.99 -3.89
CA LEU A 229 -6.91 -11.00 -3.20
C LEU A 229 -6.21 -10.39 -1.98
N GLY A 230 -6.47 -10.98 -0.82
CA GLY A 230 -5.77 -10.70 0.42
C GLY A 230 -4.90 -11.88 0.84
N TYR A 231 -3.75 -11.61 1.41
CA TYR A 231 -2.78 -12.63 1.80
C TYR A 231 -2.43 -12.49 3.28
N CYS A 232 -2.54 -13.60 4.00
CA CYS A 232 -1.99 -13.74 5.33
C CYS A 232 -0.87 -14.78 5.27
N ILE A 233 0.35 -14.38 5.64
CA ILE A 233 1.55 -15.21 5.62
C ILE A 233 1.90 -15.49 7.07
N ILE A 234 1.98 -16.77 7.44
CA ILE A 234 2.24 -17.19 8.81
C ILE A 234 3.52 -18.02 8.90
N ASN A 235 4.32 -17.79 9.93
CA ASN A 235 5.55 -18.56 10.15
C ASN A 235 5.24 -20.01 10.60
N LYS A 236 6.27 -20.86 10.65
CA LYS A 236 6.13 -22.28 11.05
C LYS A 236 5.58 -22.45 12.47
N LYS A 237 5.96 -21.55 13.40
CA LYS A 237 5.50 -21.59 14.79
C LYS A 237 4.00 -21.32 14.89
N VAL A 238 3.52 -20.24 14.25
CA VAL A 238 2.10 -19.89 14.21
C VAL A 238 1.30 -20.99 13.52
N LYS A 239 1.79 -21.53 12.39
CA LYS A 239 1.15 -22.67 11.71
C LYS A 239 0.97 -23.87 12.65
N LYS A 240 2.04 -24.29 13.36
CA LYS A 240 1.99 -25.42 14.30
C LYS A 240 0.96 -25.16 15.41
N ASN A 241 0.99 -23.98 16.01
CA ASN A 241 0.05 -23.59 17.08
C ASN A 241 -1.39 -23.57 16.60
N THR A 242 -1.61 -23.02 15.40
CA THR A 242 -2.93 -22.99 14.76
C THR A 242 -3.45 -24.42 14.59
N LEU A 243 -2.68 -25.32 14.00
CA LEU A 243 -3.10 -26.68 13.72
C LEU A 243 -3.37 -27.50 14.99
N SER A 244 -2.74 -27.19 16.12
CA SER A 244 -2.95 -27.89 17.39
C SER A 244 -4.14 -27.37 18.22
N LYS A 245 -4.56 -26.11 18.02
CA LYS A 245 -5.56 -25.43 18.87
C LYS A 245 -6.94 -25.24 18.20
N ILE A 246 -7.03 -25.57 16.98
CA ILE A 246 -8.05 -25.11 16.04
C ILE A 246 -9.47 -25.52 16.33
N TYR A 247 -9.66 -26.70 16.83
CA TYR A 247 -11.01 -27.19 17.06
C TYR A 247 -11.78 -26.41 18.11
N LYS A 248 -11.11 -25.51 18.82
CA LYS A 248 -11.77 -24.84 19.92
C LYS A 248 -12.40 -23.49 19.58
N LYS A 249 -12.03 -22.80 18.46
CA LYS A 249 -12.44 -21.39 18.30
C LYS A 249 -12.35 -20.78 16.90
N SER A 250 -12.81 -21.40 15.84
CA SER A 250 -13.08 -20.63 14.63
C SER A 250 -14.39 -19.85 14.80
N ILE A 251 -14.30 -18.60 15.23
CA ILE A 251 -15.45 -17.69 15.35
C ILE A 251 -16.08 -17.41 13.97
N SER A 252 -15.28 -17.53 12.91
CA SER A 252 -15.72 -17.26 11.54
C SER A 252 -15.31 -18.40 10.60
N PRO A 253 -16.27 -19.16 10.07
CA PRO A 253 -15.96 -20.21 9.09
C PRO A 253 -15.24 -19.69 7.85
N TYR A 254 -15.63 -18.51 7.35
CA TYR A 254 -15.02 -17.92 6.14
C TYR A 254 -13.56 -17.51 6.37
N TRP A 255 -13.24 -16.90 7.51
CA TRP A 255 -11.89 -16.45 7.82
C TRP A 255 -10.97 -17.53 8.38
N GLY A 256 -11.50 -18.70 8.76
CA GLY A 256 -10.77 -19.77 9.44
C GLY A 256 -9.52 -20.24 8.69
N TRP A 257 -8.40 -20.41 9.41
CA TRP A 257 -7.11 -20.84 8.84
C TRP A 257 -7.02 -22.36 8.63
N TYR A 258 -7.74 -23.13 9.42
CA TYR A 258 -7.55 -24.59 9.42
C TYR A 258 -7.85 -25.25 8.07
N SER A 259 -9.03 -25.06 7.52
CA SER A 259 -9.41 -25.60 6.22
C SER A 259 -8.47 -25.15 5.11
N ARG A 260 -7.98 -23.91 5.19
CA ARG A 260 -7.01 -23.36 4.24
C ARG A 260 -5.62 -23.98 4.37
N LEU A 261 -5.20 -24.37 5.57
CA LEU A 261 -3.91 -25.00 5.85
C LEU A 261 -3.92 -26.51 5.63
N LYS A 262 -5.09 -27.16 5.79
CA LYS A 262 -5.31 -28.61 5.55
C LYS A 262 -6.59 -28.83 4.74
N PRO A 263 -6.64 -28.34 3.50
CA PRO A 263 -7.80 -28.51 2.65
C PRO A 263 -7.99 -29.98 2.31
N LYS A 264 -9.22 -30.49 2.45
CA LYS A 264 -9.61 -31.81 1.95
C LYS A 264 -9.88 -31.75 0.43
N LYS A 265 -10.38 -30.60 -0.02
CA LYS A 265 -10.64 -30.29 -1.43
C LYS A 265 -10.05 -28.92 -1.77
N PHE A 266 -9.59 -28.75 -3.00
CA PHE A 266 -8.90 -27.54 -3.43
C PHE A 266 -9.68 -26.25 -3.13
N TYR A 267 -10.99 -26.21 -3.35
CA TYR A 267 -11.79 -25.00 -3.13
C TYR A 267 -11.85 -24.55 -1.66
N GLU A 268 -11.54 -25.43 -0.70
CA GLU A 268 -11.48 -25.06 0.72
C GLU A 268 -10.37 -24.04 1.03
N ILE A 269 -9.34 -23.96 0.17
CA ILE A 269 -8.32 -22.91 0.24
C ILE A 269 -8.95 -21.52 0.17
N PHE A 270 -10.07 -21.37 -0.53
CA PHE A 270 -10.79 -20.12 -0.73
C PHE A 270 -12.08 -20.01 0.09
N ALA A 271 -12.43 -21.04 0.87
CA ALA A 271 -13.73 -21.21 1.50
C ALA A 271 -14.91 -21.18 0.50
N GLY A 272 -14.67 -21.63 -0.74
CA GLY A 272 -15.63 -21.62 -1.84
C GLY A 272 -14.95 -21.61 -3.21
N THR A 273 -15.65 -21.08 -4.21
CA THR A 273 -15.14 -20.99 -5.59
C THR A 273 -13.87 -20.13 -5.67
N PRO A 274 -12.78 -20.60 -6.29
CA PRO A 274 -11.55 -19.82 -6.47
C PRO A 274 -11.76 -18.63 -7.42
N PRO A 275 -11.15 -17.47 -7.16
CA PRO A 275 -11.25 -16.28 -8.01
C PRO A 275 -10.29 -16.41 -9.21
N THR A 276 -10.67 -17.22 -10.21
CA THR A 276 -9.79 -17.71 -11.28
C THR A 276 -9.06 -16.60 -12.04
N SER A 277 -9.77 -15.57 -12.52
CA SER A 277 -9.15 -14.46 -13.27
C SER A 277 -8.16 -13.67 -12.42
N LEU A 278 -8.47 -13.44 -11.14
CA LEU A 278 -7.55 -12.75 -10.22
C LEU A 278 -6.29 -13.57 -9.94
N LEU A 279 -6.42 -14.90 -9.79
CA LEU A 279 -5.27 -15.79 -9.59
C LEU A 279 -4.37 -15.84 -10.83
N ILE A 280 -4.95 -15.86 -12.03
CA ILE A 280 -4.20 -15.81 -13.28
C ILE A 280 -3.45 -14.49 -13.42
N GLY A 281 -4.13 -13.36 -13.18
CA GLY A 281 -3.50 -12.04 -13.20
C GLY A 281 -2.42 -11.90 -12.13
N GLN A 282 -2.64 -12.47 -10.93
CA GLN A 282 -1.64 -12.43 -9.86
C GLN A 282 -0.41 -13.28 -10.19
N LEU A 283 -0.59 -14.43 -10.84
CA LEU A 283 0.55 -15.23 -11.31
C LEU A 283 1.38 -14.44 -12.31
N GLU A 284 0.74 -13.78 -13.27
CA GLU A 284 1.46 -12.97 -14.25
C GLU A 284 2.20 -11.79 -13.60
N ALA A 285 1.58 -11.11 -12.64
CA ALA A 285 2.25 -10.05 -11.89
C ALA A 285 3.47 -10.58 -11.11
N ILE A 286 3.37 -11.78 -10.54
CA ILE A 286 4.51 -12.44 -9.86
C ILE A 286 5.61 -12.79 -10.86
N ASN A 287 5.27 -13.33 -12.03
CA ASN A 287 6.24 -13.61 -13.09
C ASN A 287 7.02 -12.35 -13.47
N MET A 288 6.34 -11.21 -13.66
CA MET A 288 6.98 -9.92 -13.95
C MET A 288 7.92 -9.46 -12.84
N LEU A 289 7.55 -9.65 -11.58
CA LEU A 289 8.39 -9.30 -10.43
C LEU A 289 9.60 -10.25 -10.30
N GLU A 290 9.45 -11.53 -10.64
CA GLU A 290 10.54 -12.52 -10.65
C GLU A 290 11.49 -12.28 -11.84
N GLU A 291 10.98 -11.90 -13.02
CA GLU A 291 11.78 -11.50 -14.19
C GLU A 291 12.65 -10.27 -13.88
N GLU A 292 12.11 -9.26 -13.20
CA GLU A 292 12.88 -8.09 -12.75
C GLU A 292 13.90 -8.47 -11.67
N GLY A 293 13.58 -9.45 -10.85
CA GLY A 293 14.35 -9.86 -9.68
C GLY A 293 14.04 -9.04 -8.44
N ARG A 294 13.87 -9.73 -7.32
CA ARG A 294 13.42 -9.16 -6.04
C ARG A 294 14.21 -7.92 -5.59
N ASP A 295 15.53 -7.97 -5.68
CA ASP A 295 16.39 -6.86 -5.24
C ASP A 295 16.30 -5.65 -6.18
N ASN A 296 16.14 -5.88 -7.48
CA ASN A 296 15.95 -4.85 -8.48
C ASN A 296 14.59 -4.16 -8.30
N VAL A 297 13.53 -4.90 -7.97
CA VAL A 297 12.22 -4.34 -7.63
C VAL A 297 12.35 -3.35 -6.47
N PHE A 298 13.04 -3.71 -5.39
CA PHE A 298 13.25 -2.82 -4.25
C PHE A 298 14.14 -1.62 -4.59
N LEU A 299 15.18 -1.84 -5.39
CA LEU A 299 16.08 -0.78 -5.84
C LEU A 299 15.34 0.24 -6.72
N ARG A 300 14.52 -0.24 -7.67
CA ARG A 300 13.69 0.62 -8.51
C ARG A 300 12.78 1.51 -7.66
N HIS A 301 12.02 0.95 -6.72
CA HIS A 301 11.15 1.72 -5.84
C HIS A 301 11.92 2.73 -4.99
N LYS A 302 13.11 2.37 -4.49
CA LYS A 302 13.98 3.30 -3.76
C LYS A 302 14.44 4.48 -4.63
N ILE A 303 14.77 4.23 -5.89
CA ILE A 303 15.17 5.31 -6.81
C ILE A 303 13.98 6.21 -7.13
N LEU A 304 12.83 5.62 -7.50
CA LEU A 304 11.62 6.37 -7.82
C LEU A 304 11.14 7.24 -6.64
N SER A 305 11.18 6.71 -5.42
CA SER A 305 10.84 7.48 -4.22
C SER A 305 11.80 8.65 -3.99
N GLY A 306 13.10 8.43 -4.16
CA GLY A 306 14.10 9.49 -4.03
C GLY A 306 13.97 10.60 -5.08
N MET A 307 13.52 10.26 -6.31
CA MET A 307 13.16 11.27 -7.34
C MET A 307 11.99 12.13 -6.85
N VAL A 308 10.95 11.53 -6.27
CA VAL A 308 9.80 12.25 -5.72
C VAL A 308 10.23 13.14 -4.55
N TRP A 309 11.01 12.60 -3.61
CA TRP A 309 11.44 13.37 -2.42
C TRP A 309 12.30 14.57 -2.80
N SER A 310 13.31 14.38 -3.65
CA SER A 310 14.20 15.46 -4.09
C SER A 310 13.44 16.56 -4.84
N CYS A 311 12.46 16.19 -5.66
CA CYS A 311 11.57 17.13 -6.33
C CYS A 311 10.76 17.96 -5.32
N ILE A 312 10.04 17.29 -4.40
CA ILE A 312 9.18 17.97 -3.42
C ILE A 312 9.98 18.89 -2.50
N GLU A 313 11.17 18.46 -2.03
CA GLU A 313 12.05 19.28 -1.21
C GLU A 313 12.53 20.54 -1.97
N HIS A 314 12.85 20.38 -3.27
CA HIS A 314 13.22 21.53 -4.11
C HIS A 314 12.04 22.48 -4.35
N LEU A 315 10.88 21.95 -4.77
CA LEU A 315 9.68 22.77 -4.98
C LEU A 315 9.28 23.54 -3.71
N GLY A 316 9.45 22.93 -2.54
CA GLY A 316 9.13 23.54 -1.24
C GLY A 316 10.18 24.51 -0.72
N SER A 317 11.37 24.64 -1.31
CA SER A 317 12.46 25.46 -0.81
C SER A 317 12.16 26.96 -0.88
N LYS A 318 11.35 27.39 -1.86
CA LYS A 318 10.85 28.76 -1.95
C LYS A 318 9.46 28.88 -1.33
N GLY A 319 9.32 29.81 -0.40
CA GLY A 319 8.04 30.07 0.27
C GLY A 319 7.59 29.02 1.29
N ASN A 320 8.38 27.95 1.47
CA ASN A 320 8.07 26.84 2.41
C ASN A 320 6.64 26.29 2.25
N SER A 321 6.15 26.27 1.00
CA SER A 321 4.77 25.91 0.66
C SER A 321 4.53 24.40 0.66
N LEU A 322 5.55 23.59 0.33
CA LEU A 322 5.49 22.14 0.32
C LEU A 322 6.47 21.56 1.33
N LYS A 323 6.05 20.51 2.02
CA LYS A 323 6.88 19.82 3.00
C LYS A 323 6.54 18.33 3.02
N LEU A 324 7.57 17.48 2.99
CA LEU A 324 7.39 16.04 3.21
C LEU A 324 6.93 15.80 4.66
N ASN A 325 5.97 14.90 4.85
CA ASN A 325 5.48 14.56 6.19
C ASN A 325 6.61 13.97 7.05
N ILE A 326 7.36 13.02 6.51
CA ILE A 326 8.46 12.37 7.23
C ILE A 326 9.78 13.07 6.86
N GLN A 327 10.42 13.68 7.87
CA GLN A 327 11.63 14.46 7.67
C GLN A 327 12.88 13.58 7.48
N ASN A 328 13.02 12.52 8.27
CA ASN A 328 14.16 11.62 8.17
C ASN A 328 13.98 10.67 6.96
N GLU A 329 14.89 10.75 6.00
CA GLU A 329 14.84 9.96 4.76
C GLU A 329 14.80 8.45 5.01
N SER A 330 15.53 7.94 6.01
CA SER A 330 15.54 6.50 6.35
C SER A 330 14.19 5.98 6.82
N GLN A 331 13.30 6.87 7.26
CA GLN A 331 11.95 6.59 7.76
C GLN A 331 10.85 6.84 6.72
N ARG A 332 11.21 7.28 5.51
CA ARG A 332 10.28 7.48 4.40
C ARG A 332 9.99 6.17 3.67
N SER A 333 8.76 6.00 3.24
CA SER A 333 8.35 4.83 2.46
C SER A 333 8.76 4.91 1.00
N ASN A 334 9.24 3.79 0.44
CA ASN A 334 9.49 3.68 -1.00
C ASN A 334 8.20 3.43 -1.82
N ALA A 335 7.04 3.34 -1.20
CA ALA A 335 5.76 3.07 -1.87
C ALA A 335 4.88 4.31 -2.03
N VAL A 336 4.98 5.27 -1.11
CA VAL A 336 4.12 6.45 -1.04
C VAL A 336 4.84 7.62 -0.39
N THR A 337 4.54 8.83 -0.86
CA THR A 337 5.00 10.09 -0.27
C THR A 337 3.80 10.94 0.13
N THR A 338 3.74 11.35 1.40
CA THR A 338 2.75 12.29 1.92
C THR A 338 3.37 13.68 2.01
N VAL A 339 2.68 14.67 1.45
CA VAL A 339 3.15 16.04 1.30
C VAL A 339 2.14 16.99 1.94
N PHE A 340 2.63 17.92 2.75
CA PHE A 340 1.86 19.06 3.25
C PHE A 340 2.00 20.25 2.29
N SER A 341 0.88 20.81 1.91
CA SER A 341 0.76 22.09 1.20
C SER A 341 0.49 23.18 2.26
N LYS A 342 1.54 23.65 2.89
CA LYS A 342 1.47 24.46 4.12
C LYS A 342 0.64 25.75 3.93
N GLY A 343 -0.54 25.78 4.54
CA GLY A 343 -1.45 26.93 4.47
C GLY A 343 -2.32 27.01 3.18
N PHE A 344 -2.18 26.06 2.23
CA PHE A 344 -2.92 26.07 0.99
C PHE A 344 -3.90 24.88 0.92
N ASP A 345 -5.14 25.13 0.50
CA ASP A 345 -6.09 24.08 0.09
C ASP A 345 -5.64 23.50 -1.26
N PHE A 346 -5.18 22.27 -1.24
CA PHE A 346 -4.66 21.58 -2.43
C PHE A 346 -5.77 20.94 -3.29
N THR A 347 -7.03 21.05 -2.90
CA THR A 347 -8.16 20.40 -3.59
C THR A 347 -8.24 20.87 -5.04
N LYS A 348 -8.26 22.18 -5.30
CA LYS A 348 -8.33 22.73 -6.66
C LYS A 348 -7.12 22.37 -7.51
N THR A 349 -5.93 22.32 -6.92
CA THR A 349 -4.71 21.92 -7.61
C THR A 349 -4.77 20.46 -8.02
N ARG A 350 -5.23 19.57 -7.14
CA ARG A 350 -5.41 18.15 -7.43
C ARG A 350 -6.45 17.93 -8.53
N GLU A 351 -7.58 18.64 -8.48
CA GLU A 351 -8.61 18.60 -9.53
C GLU A 351 -8.08 19.08 -10.88
N TRP A 352 -7.28 20.14 -10.89
CA TRP A 352 -6.65 20.64 -12.10
C TRP A 352 -5.66 19.60 -12.69
N ILE A 353 -4.82 19.00 -11.83
CA ILE A 353 -3.86 17.95 -12.21
C ILE A 353 -4.60 16.76 -12.84
N SER A 354 -5.72 16.34 -12.27
CA SER A 354 -6.58 15.29 -12.83
C SER A 354 -7.13 15.68 -14.19
N LYS A 355 -7.83 16.83 -14.27
CA LYS A 355 -8.53 17.28 -15.49
C LYS A 355 -7.59 17.68 -16.63
N GLN A 356 -6.44 18.26 -16.36
CA GLN A 356 -5.51 18.75 -17.37
C GLN A 356 -4.33 17.81 -17.64
N GLY A 357 -3.95 17.01 -16.65
CA GLY A 357 -2.79 16.14 -16.74
C GLY A 357 -3.10 14.65 -16.81
N GLY A 358 -4.35 14.25 -16.58
CA GLY A 358 -4.71 12.82 -16.49
C GLY A 358 -3.98 12.07 -15.37
N VAL A 359 -3.61 12.77 -14.30
CA VAL A 359 -2.87 12.20 -13.16
C VAL A 359 -3.70 12.31 -11.90
N GLU A 360 -3.98 11.18 -11.26
CA GLU A 360 -4.73 11.13 -10.01
C GLU A 360 -3.79 11.08 -8.80
N LEU A 361 -3.83 12.15 -7.97
CA LEU A 361 -3.09 12.21 -6.70
C LEU A 361 -3.96 11.79 -5.51
N GLY A 362 -3.36 11.17 -4.50
CA GLY A 362 -4.04 10.76 -3.30
C GLY A 362 -4.45 11.95 -2.40
N VAL A 363 -5.60 11.82 -1.72
CA VAL A 363 -6.09 12.79 -0.73
C VAL A 363 -5.36 12.66 0.61
N GLY A 364 -5.41 13.69 1.46
CA GLY A 364 -4.89 13.68 2.82
C GLY A 364 -5.79 12.85 3.74
N LEU A 365 -5.57 11.55 3.79
CA LEU A 365 -6.38 10.62 4.55
C LEU A 365 -5.98 10.60 6.03
N GLY A 366 -6.96 10.84 6.92
CA GLY A 366 -6.77 10.81 8.37
C GLY A 366 -6.23 12.10 8.98
N PHE A 367 -5.83 13.08 8.19
CA PHE A 367 -5.42 14.41 8.65
C PHE A 367 -6.65 15.30 8.81
N THR A 368 -7.18 15.37 10.03
CA THR A 368 -8.47 16.06 10.30
C THR A 368 -8.32 17.37 11.07
N SER A 369 -7.11 17.77 11.47
CA SER A 369 -6.90 18.99 12.23
C SER A 369 -7.25 20.25 11.41
N SER A 370 -7.70 21.32 12.10
CA SER A 370 -7.97 22.61 11.49
C SER A 370 -6.73 23.26 10.88
N GLU A 371 -5.55 23.05 11.47
CA GLU A 371 -4.26 23.51 10.94
C GLU A 371 -3.95 22.93 9.56
N LEU A 372 -4.47 21.74 9.27
CA LEU A 372 -4.33 21.06 7.98
C LEU A 372 -5.60 21.17 7.12
N LEU A 373 -6.45 22.16 7.40
CA LEU A 373 -7.71 22.41 6.69
C LEU A 373 -8.57 21.14 6.55
N GLY A 374 -8.64 20.33 7.62
CA GLY A 374 -9.35 19.05 7.59
C GLY A 374 -8.76 18.03 6.60
N GLY A 375 -7.46 18.12 6.31
CA GLY A 375 -6.75 17.27 5.34
C GLY A 375 -6.69 17.84 3.92
N LYS A 376 -7.33 18.97 3.62
CA LYS A 376 -7.30 19.59 2.29
C LYS A 376 -5.94 20.15 1.91
N SER A 377 -5.09 20.49 2.90
CA SER A 377 -3.69 20.91 2.70
C SER A 377 -2.71 19.72 2.63
N VAL A 378 -3.21 18.50 2.50
CA VAL A 378 -2.38 17.30 2.43
C VAL A 378 -2.71 16.52 1.17
N PHE A 379 -1.71 16.08 0.44
CA PHE A 379 -1.86 15.17 -0.68
C PHE A 379 -0.82 14.06 -0.62
N ARG A 380 -1.05 13.00 -1.40
CA ARG A 380 -0.15 11.86 -1.43
C ARG A 380 0.20 11.49 -2.87
N ILE A 381 1.45 11.08 -3.07
CA ILE A 381 1.95 10.57 -4.33
C ILE A 381 2.27 9.09 -4.13
N GLY A 382 1.52 8.21 -4.81
CA GLY A 382 1.82 6.79 -4.89
C GLY A 382 2.90 6.54 -5.93
N HIS A 383 3.92 5.79 -5.56
CA HIS A 383 4.99 5.36 -6.47
C HIS A 383 5.28 3.88 -6.31
N MET A 384 4.20 3.08 -6.17
CA MET A 384 4.21 1.63 -5.97
C MET A 384 3.79 0.86 -7.23
N GLY A 385 4.32 -0.35 -7.38
CA GLY A 385 3.92 -1.28 -8.43
C GLY A 385 4.66 -1.06 -9.75
N HIS A 386 3.95 -1.14 -10.88
CA HIS A 386 4.53 -1.07 -12.23
C HIS A 386 4.76 0.35 -12.70
N LEU A 387 5.79 0.96 -12.15
CA LEU A 387 6.21 2.33 -12.46
C LEU A 387 7.69 2.36 -12.86
N ASN A 388 8.04 3.33 -13.70
CA ASN A 388 9.41 3.62 -14.11
C ASN A 388 9.70 5.13 -14.07
N PRO A 389 10.94 5.59 -14.31
CA PRO A 389 11.30 6.99 -14.19
C PRO A 389 10.46 7.94 -15.05
N HIS A 390 10.12 7.59 -16.31
CA HIS A 390 9.37 8.50 -17.17
C HIS A 390 7.96 8.78 -16.62
N MET A 391 7.31 7.75 -16.03
CA MET A 391 5.99 7.90 -15.42
C MET A 391 6.05 8.83 -14.20
N ILE A 392 7.08 8.69 -13.36
CA ILE A 392 7.30 9.58 -12.21
C ILE A 392 7.60 11.01 -12.66
N LEU A 393 8.47 11.20 -13.67
CA LEU A 393 8.77 12.53 -14.20
C LEU A 393 7.53 13.20 -14.78
N GLY A 394 6.65 12.47 -15.45
CA GLY A 394 5.36 12.96 -15.93
C GLY A 394 4.47 13.45 -14.78
N VAL A 395 4.33 12.67 -13.72
CA VAL A 395 3.59 13.08 -12.50
C VAL A 395 4.16 14.35 -11.90
N LEU A 396 5.48 14.43 -11.75
CA LEU A 396 6.15 15.59 -11.14
C LEU A 396 6.05 16.84 -12.02
N SER A 397 6.10 16.69 -13.35
CA SER A 397 5.92 17.79 -14.30
C SER A 397 4.51 18.39 -14.21
N ILE A 398 3.48 17.55 -14.21
CA ILE A 398 2.09 18.01 -14.07
C ILE A 398 1.82 18.59 -12.67
N LEU A 399 2.45 18.06 -11.64
CA LEU A 399 2.39 18.63 -10.29
C LEU A 399 2.95 20.07 -10.28
N GLU A 400 4.14 20.29 -10.83
CA GLU A 400 4.76 21.63 -10.91
C GLU A 400 3.92 22.61 -11.74
N ALA A 401 3.35 22.16 -12.86
CA ALA A 401 2.42 22.94 -13.67
C ALA A 401 1.14 23.32 -12.87
N GLY A 402 0.57 22.37 -12.12
CA GLY A 402 -0.60 22.61 -11.27
C GLY A 402 -0.34 23.60 -10.13
N LEU A 403 0.85 23.57 -9.53
CA LEU A 403 1.29 24.55 -8.54
C LEU A 403 1.35 25.96 -9.16
N SER A 404 1.96 26.06 -10.36
CA SER A 404 2.06 27.32 -11.10
C SER A 404 0.70 27.90 -11.47
N PHE A 405 -0.19 27.07 -12.02
CA PHE A 405 -1.54 27.48 -12.42
C PHE A 405 -2.34 27.99 -11.23
N ASN A 406 -2.29 27.31 -10.10
CA ASN A 406 -3.02 27.68 -8.89
C ASN A 406 -2.27 28.70 -8.01
N LYS A 407 -1.18 29.29 -8.51
CA LYS A 407 -0.38 30.31 -7.83
C LYS A 407 0.12 29.89 -6.44
N ILE A 408 0.40 28.60 -6.24
CA ILE A 408 1.03 28.09 -5.02
C ILE A 408 2.52 28.41 -5.12
N PRO A 409 3.10 29.19 -4.19
CA PRO A 409 4.51 29.56 -4.24
C PRO A 409 5.41 28.32 -4.22
N HIS A 410 6.34 28.22 -5.16
CA HIS A 410 7.30 27.11 -5.22
C HIS A 410 8.57 27.53 -5.96
N GLN A 411 9.64 26.76 -5.77
CA GLN A 411 10.87 26.89 -6.55
C GLN A 411 10.71 26.06 -7.83
N SER A 412 10.84 26.68 -8.99
CA SER A 412 10.76 25.96 -10.28
C SER A 412 11.96 25.03 -10.50
N GLY A 413 11.77 24.01 -11.35
CA GLY A 413 12.83 23.08 -11.76
C GLY A 413 12.87 21.78 -10.95
N GLY A 414 11.78 21.40 -10.27
CA GLY A 414 11.68 20.17 -9.49
C GLY A 414 11.93 18.92 -10.32
N VAL A 415 11.44 18.89 -11.57
CA VAL A 415 11.67 17.79 -12.53
C VAL A 415 13.17 17.63 -12.85
N THR A 416 13.89 18.72 -13.03
CA THR A 416 15.35 18.69 -13.27
C THR A 416 16.09 18.09 -12.08
N VAL A 417 15.68 18.43 -10.85
CA VAL A 417 16.28 17.88 -9.62
C VAL A 417 16.00 16.38 -9.50
N ALA A 418 14.78 15.94 -9.80
CA ALA A 418 14.43 14.50 -9.83
C ALA A 418 15.28 13.73 -10.85
N ASN A 419 15.48 14.30 -12.03
CA ASN A 419 16.29 13.70 -13.09
C ASN A 419 17.76 13.58 -12.68
N ASN A 420 18.33 14.63 -12.08
CA ASN A 420 19.69 14.63 -11.55
C ASN A 420 19.88 13.58 -10.44
N TYR A 421 18.88 13.41 -9.55
CA TYR A 421 18.89 12.36 -8.54
C TYR A 421 18.97 10.97 -9.19
N MET A 422 18.11 10.70 -10.18
CA MET A 422 18.11 9.42 -10.93
C MET A 422 19.48 9.14 -11.55
N LEU A 423 20.05 10.12 -12.28
CA LEU A 423 21.37 9.99 -12.93
C LEU A 423 22.48 9.70 -11.92
N LYS A 424 22.46 10.38 -10.77
CA LYS A 424 23.40 10.12 -9.67
C LYS A 424 23.31 8.68 -9.16
N MET A 425 22.08 8.15 -9.00
CA MET A 425 21.86 6.79 -8.53
C MET A 425 22.32 5.74 -9.55
N ILE A 426 22.04 5.93 -10.84
CA ILE A 426 22.51 5.04 -11.92
C ILE A 426 24.04 5.00 -11.96
N LYS A 427 24.72 6.16 -11.91
CA LYS A 427 26.18 6.22 -11.86
C LYS A 427 26.76 5.47 -10.65
N LYS A 428 26.09 5.54 -9.49
CA LYS A 428 26.53 4.83 -8.28
C LYS A 428 26.38 3.31 -8.43
N ILE A 429 25.30 2.83 -9.05
CA ILE A 429 25.07 1.40 -9.30
C ILE A 429 26.12 0.86 -10.24
N ASN A 430 26.35 1.51 -11.39
CA ASN A 430 27.32 1.07 -12.38
C ASN A 430 28.75 0.98 -11.82
N LYS A 431 29.13 1.89 -10.91
CA LYS A 431 30.42 1.80 -10.21
C LYS A 431 30.52 0.63 -9.23
N SER A 432 29.39 0.18 -8.65
CA SER A 432 29.37 -0.96 -7.72
C SER A 432 29.31 -2.32 -8.43
N THR A 433 28.96 -2.35 -9.72
CA THR A 433 28.93 -3.56 -10.56
C THR A 433 30.21 -3.76 -11.38
N SER A 434 31.09 -2.75 -11.43
CA SER A 434 32.38 -2.79 -12.13
C SER A 434 33.58 -3.10 -11.22
N LEU A 435 33.33 -3.47 -9.97
CA LEU A 435 34.25 -4.03 -8.98
C LEU A 435 33.89 -5.49 -8.66
#